data_fcfba6e88c8a23d4afa596f5e01d0393
#
_entry.id   fcfba6e88c8a23d4afa596f5e01d0393
#
_cell.length_a   1.000
_cell.length_b   1.000
_cell.length_c   1.000
_cell.angle_alpha   90.00
_cell.angle_beta   90.00
_cell.angle_gamma   90.00
#
_symmetry.space_group_name_H-M   'P 1'
#
loop_
_entity.id
_entity.type
_entity.pdbx_description
1 polymer ?
#
loop_
_entity_poly.entity_id
_entity_poly.type
_entity_poly.pdbx_seq_one_letter_code
_entity_poly.pdbx_strand_id
1 'polypeptide(L)'
;MKQFSNLFLVSLLSGATTLGAYKLLFDSDGYFSKPKSIVTMAPENYGKNVGFVPEDSDFTVAADKAVHTVVHVKNVSYTTISNPIMEFFYGFKGQQQQEQVGTGSGVIISEDGYIVTNNHVIKDATEIEITLNNKKAYKAKLVGSDSKMDIALLKIDADEKLPYSTFADSDNVKVGQWVLAVGNPYNLNSTVTAGIISAKARNLGTNGIQSFIQTDAAVNPGNSGGALVNTNGELIGINTMISSATGSYVGYSFAVPSNIARKIIQDIMEFGNVQRGILGVEGGELNNNASKELGVKQTEGFYIKKVNKKSGAEKAGLAKGDIIIQLDNQKIATFEELTSYIYSKRPNDVVKVTFIRNEKIMTVPVTLIKNENSISDFKGLQLQEITASDKQRFNINFGVKVSDIDNEKLNGYAKDLIGGIIISIDNQQAIDLETVSKILSNKENNDSIQLEMITKKGQIIRLIL
;
A
#
# COMPACT_ATOMS: atom_id res chain seq x y z
N MET A 1 67.24 -17.30 -4.48
CA MET A 1 66.44 -16.55 -5.46
C MET A 1 65.40 -17.40 -6.20
N LYS A 2 65.68 -18.62 -6.66
CA LYS A 2 64.68 -19.45 -7.38
C LYS A 2 63.44 -19.83 -6.58
N GLN A 3 63.53 -20.00 -5.28
CA GLN A 3 62.34 -20.35 -4.43
C GLN A 3 61.38 -19.18 -4.23
N PHE A 4 61.88 -17.94 -4.12
CA PHE A 4 61.03 -16.74 -4.03
C PHE A 4 60.29 -16.43 -5.32
N SER A 5 60.92 -16.70 -6.49
CA SER A 5 60.30 -16.54 -7.79
C SER A 5 59.13 -17.52 -8.00
N ASN A 6 59.29 -18.76 -7.54
CA ASN A 6 58.21 -19.76 -7.64
C ASN A 6 57.04 -19.46 -6.72
N LEU A 7 57.28 -18.98 -5.50
CA LEU A 7 56.25 -18.56 -4.56
C LEU A 7 55.45 -17.34 -5.10
N PHE A 8 56.15 -16.38 -5.73
CA PHE A 8 55.52 -15.23 -6.35
C PHE A 8 54.65 -15.64 -7.56
N LEU A 9 55.14 -16.57 -8.38
CA LEU A 9 54.40 -17.09 -9.56
C LEU A 9 53.14 -17.86 -9.12
N VAL A 10 53.22 -18.66 -8.06
CA VAL A 10 52.08 -19.41 -7.50
C VAL A 10 51.06 -18.44 -6.90
N SER A 11 51.49 -17.39 -6.20
CA SER A 11 50.59 -16.37 -5.65
C SER A 11 49.88 -15.57 -6.75
N LEU A 12 50.61 -15.24 -7.83
CA LEU A 12 50.02 -14.51 -8.98
C LEU A 12 49.04 -15.38 -9.75
N LEU A 13 49.33 -16.68 -9.95
CA LEU A 13 48.43 -17.63 -10.58
C LEU A 13 47.17 -17.87 -9.70
N SER A 14 47.34 -18.01 -8.40
CA SER A 14 46.24 -18.16 -7.44
C SER A 14 45.33 -16.92 -7.46
N GLY A 15 45.88 -15.71 -7.45
CA GLY A 15 45.13 -14.45 -7.56
C GLY A 15 44.38 -14.33 -8.89
N ALA A 16 45.03 -14.69 -10.02
CA ALA A 16 44.41 -14.66 -11.32
C ALA A 16 43.29 -15.70 -11.49
N THR A 17 43.48 -16.92 -10.94
CA THR A 17 42.41 -17.96 -10.97
C THR A 17 41.26 -17.59 -10.07
N THR A 18 41.50 -16.99 -8.90
CA THR A 18 40.43 -16.54 -7.98
C THR A 18 39.61 -15.37 -8.61
N LEU A 19 40.31 -14.40 -9.22
CA LEU A 19 39.67 -13.29 -9.93
C LEU A 19 38.91 -13.77 -11.17
N GLY A 20 39.49 -14.75 -11.92
CA GLY A 20 38.81 -15.36 -13.08
C GLY A 20 37.59 -16.17 -12.69
N ALA A 21 37.69 -16.95 -11.60
CA ALA A 21 36.53 -17.69 -11.05
C ALA A 21 35.46 -16.74 -10.49
N TYR A 22 35.87 -15.68 -9.81
CA TYR A 22 34.95 -14.65 -9.32
C TYR A 22 34.21 -13.99 -10.50
N LYS A 23 34.94 -13.61 -11.55
CA LYS A 23 34.35 -13.00 -12.75
C LYS A 23 33.41 -13.97 -13.50
N LEU A 24 33.78 -15.26 -13.60
CA LEU A 24 32.95 -16.28 -14.23
C LEU A 24 31.71 -16.67 -13.41
N LEU A 25 31.79 -16.65 -12.07
CA LEU A 25 30.74 -17.07 -11.18
C LEU A 25 29.80 -15.92 -10.76
N PHE A 26 30.31 -14.68 -10.76
CA PHE A 26 29.58 -13.53 -10.23
C PHE A 26 29.35 -12.39 -11.26
N ASP A 27 30.11 -12.33 -12.38
CA ASP A 27 29.90 -11.37 -13.49
C ASP A 27 29.15 -11.99 -14.68
N SER A 28 28.81 -13.28 -14.63
CA SER A 28 27.86 -13.83 -15.59
C SER A 28 26.46 -13.35 -15.22
N ASP A 29 25.86 -12.56 -16.10
CA ASP A 29 24.50 -12.01 -16.08
C ASP A 29 23.37 -13.05 -15.90
N GLY A 30 23.47 -13.96 -14.92
CA GLY A 30 22.60 -15.13 -14.88
C GLY A 30 21.95 -15.51 -13.56
N TYR A 31 22.43 -15.06 -12.39
CA TYR A 31 21.86 -15.59 -11.14
C TYR A 31 21.43 -14.56 -10.07
N PHE A 32 21.79 -13.29 -10.24
CA PHE A 32 21.21 -12.19 -9.48
C PHE A 32 20.83 -11.07 -10.45
N SER A 33 19.88 -11.32 -11.34
CA SER A 33 19.18 -10.23 -12.00
C SER A 33 18.55 -9.39 -10.89
N LYS A 34 19.08 -8.17 -10.68
CA LYS A 34 18.35 -7.14 -9.95
C LYS A 34 16.95 -7.13 -10.55
N PRO A 35 15.86 -7.18 -9.73
CA PRO A 35 14.53 -7.12 -10.28
C PRO A 35 14.48 -5.93 -11.22
N LYS A 36 14.24 -6.19 -12.51
CA LYS A 36 14.09 -5.15 -13.52
C LYS A 36 13.02 -4.22 -12.97
N SER A 37 13.32 -2.93 -12.83
CA SER A 37 12.30 -1.97 -12.41
C SER A 37 11.12 -2.12 -13.35
N ILE A 38 10.05 -2.72 -12.89
CA ILE A 38 8.86 -3.03 -13.67
C ILE A 38 8.06 -1.75 -13.91
N VAL A 39 8.34 -0.74 -13.09
CA VAL A 39 7.65 0.54 -13.18
C VAL A 39 8.42 1.46 -14.12
N THR A 40 7.88 1.62 -15.34
CA THR A 40 8.40 2.56 -16.32
C THR A 40 7.89 3.96 -16.02
N MET A 41 8.79 4.89 -15.73
CA MET A 41 8.46 6.32 -15.63
C MET A 41 8.35 6.91 -17.02
N ALA A 42 7.34 7.77 -17.21
CA ALA A 42 7.31 8.65 -18.36
C ALA A 42 8.54 9.59 -18.33
N PRO A 43 9.17 9.91 -19.47
CA PRO A 43 10.30 10.83 -19.50
C PRO A 43 9.87 12.20 -18.94
N GLU A 44 10.65 12.71 -17.99
CA GLU A 44 10.45 14.06 -17.46
C GLU A 44 10.70 15.09 -18.56
N ASN A 45 9.65 15.58 -19.16
CA ASN A 45 9.72 16.78 -20.00
C ASN A 45 9.83 18.02 -19.07
N TYR A 46 11.04 18.30 -18.59
CA TYR A 46 11.32 19.57 -17.94
C TYR A 46 11.16 20.72 -18.92
N GLY A 47 10.20 21.59 -18.62
CA GLY A 47 10.20 22.96 -19.11
C GLY A 47 9.74 23.18 -20.53
N LYS A 48 8.51 22.83 -20.86
CA LYS A 48 7.76 23.65 -21.80
C LYS A 48 6.73 24.44 -21.02
N ASN A 49 6.87 25.76 -21.05
CA ASN A 49 5.84 26.68 -20.64
C ASN A 49 4.50 26.14 -21.12
N VAL A 50 3.55 25.98 -20.20
CA VAL A 50 2.15 25.73 -20.57
C VAL A 50 1.68 26.99 -21.31
N GLY A 51 2.01 27.04 -22.60
CA GLY A 51 1.36 27.95 -23.51
C GLY A 51 -0.11 27.58 -23.47
N PHE A 52 -0.96 28.53 -23.21
CA PHE A 52 -2.40 28.44 -23.40
C PHE A 52 -2.62 27.97 -24.84
N VAL A 53 -2.95 26.70 -25.01
CA VAL A 53 -3.38 26.13 -26.29
C VAL A 53 -4.90 25.99 -26.20
N PRO A 54 -5.66 26.88 -26.80
CA PRO A 54 -7.07 26.66 -27.02
C PRO A 54 -7.21 25.91 -28.35
N GLU A 55 -6.84 24.66 -28.39
CA GLU A 55 -7.16 23.77 -29.49
C GLU A 55 -7.60 22.45 -28.92
N ASP A 56 -8.85 22.14 -29.19
CA ASP A 56 -9.56 20.87 -29.09
C ASP A 56 -9.03 19.93 -28.00
N SER A 57 -9.74 19.93 -26.86
CA SER A 57 -9.54 18.92 -25.81
C SER A 57 -9.98 17.55 -26.36
N ASP A 58 -9.28 17.09 -27.41
CA ASP A 58 -9.48 15.77 -27.97
C ASP A 58 -8.77 14.75 -27.11
N PHE A 59 -9.57 14.00 -26.35
CA PHE A 59 -9.07 12.95 -25.48
C PHE A 59 -8.87 11.60 -26.18
N THR A 60 -9.11 11.52 -27.49
CA THR A 60 -9.09 10.24 -28.24
C THR A 60 -7.75 9.53 -28.12
N VAL A 61 -6.64 10.26 -28.26
CA VAL A 61 -5.29 9.68 -28.16
C VAL A 61 -5.00 9.14 -26.75
N ALA A 62 -5.38 9.92 -25.73
CA ALA A 62 -5.18 9.50 -24.33
C ALA A 62 -6.09 8.31 -23.97
N ALA A 63 -7.34 8.35 -24.44
CA ALA A 63 -8.32 7.27 -24.25
C ALA A 63 -7.87 5.99 -24.95
N ASP A 64 -7.44 6.07 -26.22
CA ASP A 64 -6.95 4.91 -26.99
C ASP A 64 -5.76 4.23 -26.32
N LYS A 65 -4.79 4.99 -25.85
CA LYS A 65 -3.66 4.45 -25.07
C LYS A 65 -4.13 3.75 -23.80
N ALA A 66 -5.06 4.36 -23.05
CA ALA A 66 -5.45 3.89 -21.74
C ALA A 66 -6.37 2.65 -21.81
N VAL A 67 -7.33 2.59 -22.75
CA VAL A 67 -8.28 1.48 -22.84
C VAL A 67 -7.63 0.12 -23.08
N HIS A 68 -6.48 0.09 -23.76
CA HIS A 68 -5.74 -1.14 -24.04
C HIS A 68 -4.96 -1.65 -22.82
N THR A 69 -4.71 -0.80 -21.84
CA THR A 69 -3.99 -1.13 -20.61
C THR A 69 -4.91 -1.45 -19.43
N VAL A 70 -6.22 -1.18 -19.57
CA VAL A 70 -7.21 -1.43 -18.52
C VAL A 70 -7.93 -2.74 -18.78
N VAL A 71 -8.01 -3.58 -17.74
CA VAL A 71 -8.55 -4.93 -17.78
C VAL A 71 -9.74 -5.08 -16.87
N HIS A 72 -10.58 -6.08 -17.16
CA HIS A 72 -11.64 -6.52 -16.26
C HIS A 72 -11.06 -7.47 -15.21
N VAL A 73 -11.43 -7.27 -13.95
CA VAL A 73 -11.08 -8.13 -12.82
C VAL A 73 -12.35 -8.78 -12.30
N LYS A 74 -12.40 -10.11 -12.35
CA LYS A 74 -13.47 -10.92 -11.75
C LYS A 74 -12.92 -11.63 -10.52
N ASN A 75 -13.59 -11.44 -9.40
CA ASN A 75 -13.32 -12.11 -8.13
C ASN A 75 -14.40 -13.14 -7.87
N VAL A 76 -14.01 -14.37 -7.61
CA VAL A 76 -14.91 -15.45 -7.21
C VAL A 76 -14.60 -15.84 -5.78
N SER A 77 -15.62 -15.79 -4.91
CA SER A 77 -15.54 -16.26 -3.53
C SER A 77 -16.67 -17.24 -3.24
N TYR A 78 -16.45 -18.17 -2.31
CA TYR A 78 -17.45 -19.18 -1.92
C TYR A 78 -17.84 -18.93 -0.47
N THR A 79 -19.13 -18.68 -0.24
CA THR A 79 -19.69 -18.53 1.10
C THR A 79 -20.47 -19.80 1.44
N THR A 80 -20.15 -20.41 2.60
CA THR A 80 -20.89 -21.56 3.08
C THR A 80 -22.12 -21.08 3.82
N ILE A 81 -23.29 -21.37 3.28
CA ILE A 81 -24.57 -21.12 3.97
C ILE A 81 -24.99 -22.42 4.63
N SER A 82 -25.06 -22.43 5.97
CA SER A 82 -25.75 -23.48 6.72
C SER A 82 -27.24 -23.18 6.68
N ASN A 83 -28.05 -24.17 6.30
CA ASN A 83 -29.50 -24.05 6.41
C ASN A 83 -29.95 -24.74 7.73
N PRO A 84 -30.20 -23.96 8.81
CA PRO A 84 -30.53 -24.52 10.12
C PRO A 84 -31.82 -25.35 10.10
N ILE A 85 -32.71 -25.08 9.16
CA ILE A 85 -33.99 -25.81 9.00
C ILE A 85 -33.75 -27.20 8.44
N MET A 86 -32.86 -27.32 7.44
CA MET A 86 -32.48 -28.61 6.85
C MET A 86 -31.69 -29.48 7.84
N GLU A 87 -30.81 -28.86 8.63
CA GLU A 87 -30.03 -29.55 9.67
C GLU A 87 -30.96 -30.09 10.78
N PHE A 88 -31.99 -29.32 11.16
CA PHE A 88 -32.94 -29.70 12.19
C PHE A 88 -33.93 -30.80 11.74
N PHE A 89 -34.43 -30.74 10.48
CA PHE A 89 -35.46 -31.68 10.02
C PHE A 89 -34.90 -32.93 9.38
N TYR A 90 -33.72 -32.90 8.79
CA TYR A 90 -33.19 -34.02 8.00
C TYR A 90 -31.85 -34.56 8.48
N GLY A 91 -31.24 -33.96 9.51
CA GLY A 91 -29.94 -34.41 10.03
C GLY A 91 -28.77 -34.27 9.04
N PHE A 92 -29.02 -33.66 7.88
CA PHE A 92 -27.99 -33.44 6.85
C PHE A 92 -27.32 -32.08 7.10
N LYS A 93 -26.02 -32.09 7.39
CA LYS A 93 -25.17 -30.91 7.29
C LYS A 93 -24.96 -30.56 5.81
N GLY A 94 -26.03 -30.14 5.16
CA GLY A 94 -25.97 -29.64 3.79
C GLY A 94 -25.31 -28.27 3.80
N GLN A 95 -23.99 -28.24 3.72
CA GLN A 95 -23.24 -27.02 3.42
C GLN A 95 -23.43 -26.73 1.92
N GLN A 96 -24.30 -25.80 1.58
CA GLN A 96 -24.36 -25.26 0.24
C GLN A 96 -23.32 -24.17 0.11
N GLN A 97 -22.34 -24.38 -0.76
CA GLN A 97 -21.43 -23.33 -1.19
C GLN A 97 -22.17 -22.44 -2.21
N GLN A 98 -22.35 -21.18 -1.87
CA GLN A 98 -22.87 -20.18 -2.79
C GLN A 98 -21.70 -19.39 -3.38
N GLU A 99 -21.60 -19.39 -4.69
CA GLU A 99 -20.64 -18.57 -5.43
C GLU A 99 -21.07 -17.09 -5.35
N GLN A 100 -20.16 -16.24 -4.90
CA GLN A 100 -20.31 -14.78 -4.97
C GLN A 100 -19.29 -14.25 -5.97
N VAL A 101 -19.76 -13.47 -6.93
CA VAL A 101 -18.93 -12.86 -7.97
C VAL A 101 -18.85 -11.36 -7.73
N GLY A 102 -17.66 -10.87 -7.44
CA GLY A 102 -17.31 -9.46 -7.44
C GLY A 102 -16.63 -9.08 -8.76
N THR A 103 -16.79 -7.83 -9.16
CA THR A 103 -16.15 -7.31 -10.39
C THR A 103 -15.55 -5.95 -10.17
N GLY A 104 -14.47 -5.68 -10.90
CA GLY A 104 -13.78 -4.40 -10.93
C GLY A 104 -12.90 -4.28 -12.16
N SER A 105 -11.98 -3.36 -12.10
CA SER A 105 -10.98 -3.11 -13.13
C SER A 105 -9.57 -3.29 -12.60
N GLY A 106 -8.61 -3.41 -13.49
CA GLY A 106 -7.18 -3.38 -13.18
C GLY A 106 -6.42 -2.64 -14.27
N VAL A 107 -5.19 -2.25 -13.97
CA VAL A 107 -4.30 -1.57 -14.92
C VAL A 107 -3.05 -2.43 -15.10
N ILE A 108 -2.75 -2.81 -16.35
CA ILE A 108 -1.50 -3.49 -16.69
C ILE A 108 -0.37 -2.47 -16.56
N ILE A 109 0.66 -2.79 -15.79
CA ILE A 109 1.80 -1.90 -15.50
C ILE A 109 3.13 -2.42 -16.03
N SER A 110 3.14 -3.61 -16.64
CA SER A 110 4.34 -4.18 -17.25
C SER A 110 3.99 -5.12 -18.41
N GLU A 111 4.92 -5.25 -19.37
CA GLU A 111 4.75 -6.12 -20.54
C GLU A 111 4.65 -7.62 -20.22
N ASP A 112 5.12 -8.03 -19.04
CA ASP A 112 5.14 -9.41 -18.57
C ASP A 112 3.92 -9.78 -17.71
N GLY A 113 2.93 -8.87 -17.54
CA GLY A 113 1.63 -9.17 -16.95
C GLY A 113 1.44 -8.85 -15.48
N TYR A 114 2.16 -7.89 -14.93
CA TYR A 114 1.79 -7.30 -13.64
C TYR A 114 0.62 -6.35 -13.81
N ILE A 115 -0.36 -6.46 -12.90
CA ILE A 115 -1.60 -5.70 -12.92
C ILE A 115 -1.84 -5.10 -11.54
N VAL A 116 -2.10 -3.80 -11.48
CA VAL A 116 -2.55 -3.14 -10.26
C VAL A 116 -4.07 -3.03 -10.25
N THR A 117 -4.68 -3.27 -9.10
CA THR A 117 -6.11 -3.09 -8.86
C THR A 117 -6.33 -2.61 -7.42
N ASN A 118 -7.58 -2.45 -6.99
CA ASN A 118 -7.88 -2.19 -5.59
C ASN A 118 -7.91 -3.48 -4.75
N ASN A 119 -7.50 -3.36 -3.48
CA ASN A 119 -7.57 -4.46 -2.55
C ASN A 119 -9.03 -4.93 -2.33
N HIS A 120 -10.00 -3.99 -2.23
CA HIS A 120 -11.40 -4.35 -2.03
C HIS A 120 -12.00 -5.12 -3.22
N VAL A 121 -11.48 -4.93 -4.45
CA VAL A 121 -11.93 -5.66 -5.66
C VAL A 121 -11.60 -7.15 -5.56
N ILE A 122 -10.48 -7.49 -4.93
CA ILE A 122 -10.00 -8.88 -4.83
C ILE A 122 -10.12 -9.48 -3.43
N LYS A 123 -10.74 -8.73 -2.52
CA LYS A 123 -10.89 -9.16 -1.13
C LYS A 123 -11.70 -10.46 -1.05
N ASP A 124 -11.24 -11.38 -0.20
CA ASP A 124 -11.86 -12.69 0.06
C ASP A 124 -11.98 -13.57 -1.20
N ALA A 125 -11.26 -13.24 -2.29
CA ALA A 125 -11.25 -14.01 -3.52
C ALA A 125 -10.61 -15.39 -3.31
N THR A 126 -11.33 -16.44 -3.72
CA THR A 126 -10.77 -17.78 -3.87
C THR A 126 -10.08 -17.92 -5.23
N GLU A 127 -10.67 -17.32 -6.27
CA GLU A 127 -10.10 -17.24 -7.60
C GLU A 127 -10.21 -15.83 -8.16
N ILE A 128 -9.18 -15.40 -8.90
CA ILE A 128 -9.15 -14.12 -9.60
C ILE A 128 -8.94 -14.39 -11.09
N GLU A 129 -9.83 -13.87 -11.90
CA GLU A 129 -9.75 -13.95 -13.36
C GLU A 129 -9.60 -12.54 -13.94
N ILE A 130 -8.68 -12.40 -14.87
CA ILE A 130 -8.43 -11.17 -15.61
C ILE A 130 -8.87 -11.37 -17.05
N THR A 131 -9.72 -10.48 -17.55
CA THR A 131 -10.06 -10.44 -18.97
C THR A 131 -9.47 -9.18 -19.59
N LEU A 132 -8.61 -9.38 -20.58
CA LEU A 132 -7.98 -8.30 -21.35
C LEU A 132 -8.99 -7.62 -22.29
N ASN A 133 -8.62 -6.46 -22.84
CA ASN A 133 -9.45 -5.75 -23.80
C ASN A 133 -9.70 -6.57 -25.08
N ASN A 134 -8.77 -7.45 -25.49
CA ASN A 134 -8.92 -8.38 -26.60
C ASN A 134 -9.73 -9.64 -26.26
N LYS A 135 -10.41 -9.67 -25.11
CA LYS A 135 -11.27 -10.75 -24.58
C LYS A 135 -10.53 -12.04 -24.17
N LYS A 136 -9.20 -12.06 -24.20
CA LYS A 136 -8.44 -13.18 -23.62
C LYS A 136 -8.57 -13.15 -22.09
N ALA A 137 -8.83 -14.31 -21.49
CA ALA A 137 -8.98 -14.47 -20.06
C ALA A 137 -7.80 -15.25 -19.47
N TYR A 138 -7.32 -14.82 -18.32
CA TYR A 138 -6.19 -15.41 -17.60
C TYR A 138 -6.52 -15.55 -16.12
N LYS A 139 -6.06 -16.63 -15.49
CA LYS A 139 -6.05 -16.72 -14.03
C LYS A 139 -4.93 -15.84 -13.48
N ALA A 140 -5.25 -15.06 -12.48
CA ALA A 140 -4.28 -14.19 -11.83
C ALA A 140 -3.86 -14.74 -10.47
N LYS A 141 -2.59 -14.50 -10.11
CA LYS A 141 -2.04 -14.76 -8.79
C LYS A 141 -1.91 -13.46 -8.05
N LEU A 142 -2.35 -13.42 -6.78
CA LEU A 142 -2.09 -12.30 -5.89
C LEU A 142 -0.60 -12.30 -5.50
N VAL A 143 0.12 -11.24 -5.85
CA VAL A 143 1.52 -11.03 -5.43
C VAL A 143 1.56 -10.42 -4.03
N GLY A 144 0.68 -9.47 -3.76
CA GLY A 144 0.50 -8.85 -2.46
C GLY A 144 -0.48 -7.70 -2.51
N SER A 145 -0.89 -7.22 -1.33
CA SER A 145 -1.84 -6.10 -1.23
C SER A 145 -1.54 -5.18 -0.05
N ASP A 146 -2.09 -4.00 -0.12
CA ASP A 146 -2.12 -2.99 0.92
C ASP A 146 -3.56 -2.54 1.17
N SER A 147 -4.14 -2.97 2.29
CA SER A 147 -5.51 -2.62 2.67
C SER A 147 -5.65 -1.13 3.06
N LYS A 148 -4.56 -0.49 3.56
CA LYS A 148 -4.59 0.93 3.98
C LYS A 148 -4.81 1.89 2.82
N MET A 149 -4.11 1.63 1.72
CA MET A 149 -4.22 2.44 0.51
C MET A 149 -5.08 1.78 -0.56
N ASP A 150 -5.70 0.65 -0.23
CA ASP A 150 -6.61 -0.07 -1.12
C ASP A 150 -5.96 -0.44 -2.46
N ILE A 151 -4.72 -0.93 -2.44
CA ILE A 151 -3.96 -1.36 -3.62
C ILE A 151 -3.65 -2.85 -3.53
N ALA A 152 -3.78 -3.56 -4.66
CA ALA A 152 -3.34 -4.94 -4.82
C ALA A 152 -2.53 -5.11 -6.11
N LEU A 153 -1.53 -5.97 -6.05
CA LEU A 153 -0.69 -6.35 -7.19
C LEU A 153 -0.99 -7.79 -7.57
N LEU A 154 -1.38 -7.98 -8.82
CA LEU A 154 -1.67 -9.27 -9.43
C LEU A 154 -0.63 -9.60 -10.50
N LYS A 155 -0.49 -10.88 -10.83
CA LYS A 155 0.33 -11.39 -11.91
C LYS A 155 -0.44 -12.39 -12.75
N ILE A 156 -0.42 -12.19 -14.06
CA ILE A 156 -0.89 -13.15 -15.05
C ILE A 156 0.27 -13.68 -15.88
N ASP A 157 0.17 -14.90 -16.33
CA ASP A 157 1.13 -15.53 -17.23
C ASP A 157 0.55 -15.46 -18.66
N ALA A 158 0.85 -14.38 -19.37
CA ALA A 158 0.36 -14.16 -20.74
C ALA A 158 1.36 -14.72 -21.76
N ASP A 159 0.84 -15.25 -22.88
CA ASP A 159 1.64 -15.85 -23.97
C ASP A 159 2.27 -14.79 -24.89
N GLU A 160 1.94 -13.52 -24.69
CA GLU A 160 2.35 -12.38 -25.51
C GLU A 160 2.76 -11.17 -24.64
N LYS A 161 3.54 -10.27 -25.22
CA LYS A 161 3.85 -8.99 -24.58
C LYS A 161 2.58 -8.13 -24.49
N LEU A 162 2.29 -7.64 -23.29
CA LEU A 162 1.09 -6.86 -23.04
C LEU A 162 1.35 -5.35 -23.19
N PRO A 163 0.36 -4.59 -23.68
CA PRO A 163 0.37 -3.14 -23.54
C PRO A 163 0.28 -2.78 -22.06
N TYR A 164 1.02 -1.77 -21.62
CA TYR A 164 1.04 -1.36 -20.23
C TYR A 164 1.00 0.16 -20.09
N SER A 165 0.48 0.64 -18.97
CA SER A 165 0.41 2.06 -18.65
C SER A 165 1.69 2.54 -17.97
N THR A 166 2.15 3.76 -18.33
CA THR A 166 3.30 4.41 -17.69
C THR A 166 2.84 5.32 -16.57
N PHE A 167 3.58 5.36 -15.46
CA PHE A 167 3.29 6.21 -14.32
C PHE A 167 3.79 7.64 -14.55
N ALA A 168 2.89 8.61 -14.45
CA ALA A 168 3.24 10.02 -14.28
C ALA A 168 3.41 10.38 -12.80
N ASP A 169 3.97 11.55 -12.53
CA ASP A 169 4.17 12.07 -11.18
C ASP A 169 2.89 12.73 -10.66
N SER A 170 2.20 12.06 -9.73
CA SER A 170 0.96 12.55 -9.12
C SER A 170 1.17 13.79 -8.21
N ASP A 171 2.41 14.06 -7.76
CA ASP A 171 2.67 15.23 -6.91
C ASP A 171 2.62 16.52 -7.75
N ASN A 172 2.92 16.42 -9.05
CA ASN A 172 2.92 17.53 -9.99
C ASN A 172 1.54 17.86 -10.59
N VAL A 173 0.50 17.02 -10.40
CA VAL A 173 -0.84 17.34 -10.90
C VAL A 173 -1.43 18.55 -10.19
N LYS A 174 -2.22 19.35 -10.92
CA LYS A 174 -2.82 20.59 -10.43
C LYS A 174 -4.34 20.52 -10.45
N VAL A 175 -4.98 21.16 -9.47
CA VAL A 175 -6.44 21.36 -9.49
C VAL A 175 -6.82 22.10 -10.76
N GLY A 176 -7.89 21.65 -11.42
CA GLY A 176 -8.34 22.14 -12.73
C GLY A 176 -7.71 21.43 -13.93
N GLN A 177 -6.73 20.55 -13.75
CA GLN A 177 -6.12 19.78 -14.84
C GLN A 177 -7.08 18.70 -15.34
N TRP A 178 -7.22 18.56 -16.67
CA TRP A 178 -8.03 17.51 -17.30
C TRP A 178 -7.49 16.11 -17.01
N VAL A 179 -8.40 15.19 -16.77
CA VAL A 179 -8.11 13.76 -16.53
C VAL A 179 -9.18 12.87 -17.13
N LEU A 180 -8.82 11.61 -17.40
CA LEU A 180 -9.72 10.57 -17.84
C LEU A 180 -9.76 9.45 -16.81
N ALA A 181 -10.95 9.06 -16.37
CA ALA A 181 -11.15 7.83 -15.60
C ALA A 181 -11.54 6.70 -16.55
N VAL A 182 -10.73 5.63 -16.53
CA VAL A 182 -10.89 4.47 -17.42
C VAL A 182 -11.12 3.22 -16.59
N GLY A 183 -12.14 2.45 -16.96
CA GLY A 183 -12.48 1.18 -16.33
C GLY A 183 -12.99 0.19 -17.35
N ASN A 184 -13.11 -1.09 -17.00
CA ASN A 184 -13.70 -2.14 -17.81
C ASN A 184 -14.80 -2.86 -17.03
N PRO A 185 -15.92 -2.17 -16.73
CA PRO A 185 -17.03 -2.75 -16.00
C PRO A 185 -17.70 -3.86 -16.81
N TYR A 186 -18.14 -4.91 -16.13
CA TYR A 186 -18.97 -5.99 -16.71
C TYR A 186 -18.37 -6.74 -17.90
N ASN A 187 -17.05 -6.65 -18.12
CA ASN A 187 -16.37 -7.30 -19.25
C ASN A 187 -16.97 -6.94 -20.64
N LEU A 188 -17.55 -5.76 -20.76
CA LEU A 188 -18.11 -5.28 -22.04
C LEU A 188 -17.00 -4.64 -22.87
N ASN A 189 -16.91 -3.32 -22.82
CA ASN A 189 -15.82 -2.54 -23.42
C ASN A 189 -15.30 -1.57 -22.36
N SER A 190 -14.03 -1.19 -22.46
CA SER A 190 -13.49 -0.16 -21.59
C SER A 190 -14.31 1.12 -21.69
N THR A 191 -14.69 1.66 -20.54
CA THR A 191 -15.45 2.91 -20.42
C THR A 191 -14.50 4.02 -20.06
N VAL A 192 -14.61 5.16 -20.73
CA VAL A 192 -13.82 6.36 -20.48
C VAL A 192 -14.76 7.49 -20.11
N THR A 193 -14.44 8.17 -19.01
CA THR A 193 -15.11 9.41 -18.60
C THR A 193 -14.09 10.51 -18.40
N ALA A 194 -14.41 11.75 -18.77
CA ALA A 194 -13.53 12.90 -18.62
C ALA A 194 -14.01 13.80 -17.47
N GLY A 195 -13.06 14.45 -16.83
CA GLY A 195 -13.27 15.43 -15.77
C GLY A 195 -11.98 16.16 -15.45
N ILE A 196 -11.94 16.84 -14.31
CA ILE A 196 -10.75 17.57 -13.83
C ILE A 196 -10.29 17.06 -12.48
N ILE A 197 -9.07 17.38 -12.10
CA ILE A 197 -8.64 17.27 -10.69
C ILE A 197 -9.41 18.32 -9.89
N SER A 198 -10.33 17.88 -9.03
CA SER A 198 -11.16 18.75 -8.19
C SER A 198 -10.46 19.15 -6.89
N ALA A 199 -9.67 18.22 -6.31
CA ALA A 199 -8.86 18.46 -5.12
C ALA A 199 -7.73 17.41 -5.00
N LYS A 200 -6.79 17.66 -4.09
CA LYS A 200 -5.71 16.74 -3.69
C LYS A 200 -5.77 16.49 -2.20
N ALA A 201 -5.15 15.42 -1.73
CA ALA A 201 -5.02 15.07 -0.32
C ALA A 201 -6.37 15.05 0.44
N ARG A 202 -7.39 14.38 -0.15
CA ARG A 202 -8.71 14.24 0.48
C ARG A 202 -8.75 13.02 1.39
N ASN A 203 -9.25 13.23 2.61
CA ASN A 203 -9.58 12.19 3.57
C ASN A 203 -11.10 11.99 3.61
N LEU A 204 -11.54 10.76 3.50
CA LEU A 204 -12.97 10.41 3.48
C LEU A 204 -13.50 9.99 4.86
N GLY A 205 -12.70 10.15 5.93
CA GLY A 205 -13.12 9.82 7.31
C GLY A 205 -13.33 8.33 7.57
N THR A 206 -12.99 7.45 6.63
CA THR A 206 -12.93 6.01 6.86
C THR A 206 -11.62 5.67 7.59
N ASN A 207 -11.66 4.74 8.56
CA ASN A 207 -10.55 4.40 9.46
C ASN A 207 -9.24 4.11 8.70
N GLY A 208 -8.52 5.16 8.34
CA GLY A 208 -7.26 5.07 7.60
C GLY A 208 -6.77 6.45 7.17
N ILE A 209 -5.46 6.60 7.01
CA ILE A 209 -4.84 7.81 6.50
C ILE A 209 -4.92 7.75 5.00
N GLN A 210 -5.91 8.40 4.45
CA GLN A 210 -6.22 8.40 3.03
C GLN A 210 -5.91 9.77 2.45
N SER A 211 -5.11 9.80 1.40
CA SER A 211 -4.79 11.01 0.65
C SER A 211 -5.10 10.76 -0.81
N PHE A 212 -6.34 10.98 -1.18
CA PHE A 212 -6.83 10.74 -2.52
C PHE A 212 -6.73 11.97 -3.42
N ILE A 213 -6.58 11.71 -4.71
CA ILE A 213 -6.92 12.67 -5.76
C ILE A 213 -8.44 12.63 -5.90
N GLN A 214 -9.08 13.78 -5.77
CA GLN A 214 -10.50 13.95 -6.08
C GLN A 214 -10.67 14.42 -7.52
N THR A 215 -11.61 13.82 -8.24
CA THR A 215 -12.01 14.21 -9.60
C THR A 215 -13.51 14.20 -9.76
N ASP A 216 -14.03 14.99 -10.70
CA ASP A 216 -15.41 14.93 -11.17
C ASP A 216 -15.58 14.07 -12.43
N ALA A 217 -14.51 13.40 -12.90
CA ALA A 217 -14.65 12.30 -13.86
C ALA A 217 -15.51 11.19 -13.24
N ALA A 218 -16.57 10.75 -13.94
CA ALA A 218 -17.53 9.82 -13.39
C ALA A 218 -16.91 8.42 -13.17
N VAL A 219 -16.83 8.01 -11.90
CA VAL A 219 -16.47 6.65 -11.50
C VAL A 219 -17.75 5.98 -10.99
N ASN A 220 -18.01 4.77 -11.44
CA ASN A 220 -19.14 3.96 -11.03
C ASN A 220 -18.66 2.55 -10.64
N PRO A 221 -19.48 1.74 -9.95
CA PRO A 221 -19.16 0.34 -9.68
C PRO A 221 -18.66 -0.38 -10.94
N GLY A 222 -17.50 -1.02 -10.84
CA GLY A 222 -16.79 -1.65 -11.95
C GLY A 222 -15.60 -0.86 -12.48
N ASN A 223 -15.53 0.47 -12.29
CA ASN A 223 -14.33 1.28 -12.62
C ASN A 223 -13.26 1.23 -11.50
N SER A 224 -13.61 0.76 -10.30
CA SER A 224 -12.67 0.60 -9.18
C SER A 224 -11.51 -0.31 -9.58
N GLY A 225 -10.29 0.09 -9.30
CA GLY A 225 -9.05 -0.55 -9.74
C GLY A 225 -8.58 -0.14 -11.13
N GLY A 226 -9.39 0.61 -11.88
CA GLY A 226 -9.04 1.15 -13.18
C GLY A 226 -8.13 2.39 -13.11
N ALA A 227 -7.80 2.94 -14.28
CA ALA A 227 -6.85 4.04 -14.42
C ALA A 227 -7.51 5.41 -14.27
N LEU A 228 -6.84 6.33 -13.56
CA LEU A 228 -6.99 7.76 -13.74
C LEU A 228 -5.76 8.25 -14.50
N VAL A 229 -5.95 8.79 -15.71
CA VAL A 229 -4.84 9.21 -16.58
C VAL A 229 -4.92 10.70 -16.90
N ASN A 230 -3.76 11.28 -17.22
CA ASN A 230 -3.68 12.65 -17.77
C ASN A 230 -4.01 12.65 -19.27
N THR A 231 -3.99 13.82 -19.89
CA THR A 231 -4.23 14.02 -21.34
C THR A 231 -3.19 13.38 -22.25
N ASN A 232 -2.06 12.90 -21.73
CA ASN A 232 -1.07 12.12 -22.47
C ASN A 232 -1.35 10.61 -22.42
N GLY A 233 -2.35 10.16 -21.62
CA GLY A 233 -2.64 8.76 -21.33
C GLY A 233 -1.72 8.15 -20.28
N GLU A 234 -1.01 8.97 -19.47
CA GLU A 234 -0.12 8.50 -18.42
C GLU A 234 -0.87 8.39 -17.09
N LEU A 235 -0.58 7.35 -16.31
CA LEU A 235 -1.27 7.01 -15.06
C LEU A 235 -0.93 8.00 -13.95
N ILE A 236 -1.91 8.75 -13.47
CA ILE A 236 -1.79 9.66 -12.33
C ILE A 236 -2.47 9.14 -11.07
N GLY A 237 -3.29 8.09 -11.19
CA GLY A 237 -3.94 7.45 -10.05
C GLY A 237 -4.67 6.16 -10.41
N ILE A 238 -5.06 5.42 -9.36
CA ILE A 238 -5.91 4.22 -9.46
C ILE A 238 -7.28 4.59 -8.91
N ASN A 239 -8.33 4.51 -9.74
CA ASN A 239 -9.70 4.78 -9.32
C ASN A 239 -10.09 3.81 -8.21
N THR A 240 -10.67 4.32 -7.10
CA THR A 240 -10.98 3.46 -5.97
C THR A 240 -12.43 3.54 -5.55
N MET A 241 -12.95 4.70 -5.22
CA MET A 241 -14.28 4.83 -4.67
C MET A 241 -14.96 6.15 -5.07
N ILE A 242 -16.26 6.22 -4.79
CA ILE A 242 -17.06 7.45 -4.83
C ILE A 242 -17.55 7.80 -3.43
N SER A 243 -17.68 9.09 -3.12
CA SER A 243 -18.44 9.52 -1.95
C SER A 243 -19.89 9.73 -2.36
N SER A 244 -20.76 8.83 -1.93
CA SER A 244 -22.17 8.87 -2.32
C SER A 244 -23.05 8.25 -1.22
N ALA A 245 -24.13 8.93 -0.88
CA ALA A 245 -25.14 8.39 0.03
C ALA A 245 -26.05 7.36 -0.66
N THR A 246 -26.10 7.35 -1.98
CA THR A 246 -26.97 6.48 -2.78
C THR A 246 -26.24 5.34 -3.48
N GLY A 247 -24.90 5.32 -3.39
CA GLY A 247 -24.05 4.37 -4.14
C GLY A 247 -23.85 4.73 -5.62
N SER A 248 -24.47 5.81 -6.11
CA SER A 248 -24.30 6.31 -7.49
C SER A 248 -23.40 7.54 -7.49
N TYR A 249 -22.73 7.80 -8.62
CA TYR A 249 -21.90 8.98 -8.82
C TYR A 249 -22.70 10.29 -8.62
N VAL A 250 -22.15 11.19 -7.80
CA VAL A 250 -22.74 12.50 -7.47
C VAL A 250 -21.72 13.66 -7.58
N GLY A 251 -20.69 13.49 -8.41
CA GLY A 251 -19.64 14.52 -8.62
C GLY A 251 -18.38 14.34 -7.76
N TYR A 252 -18.27 13.28 -6.97
CA TYR A 252 -17.12 13.03 -6.07
C TYR A 252 -16.55 11.63 -6.31
N SER A 253 -15.54 11.56 -7.14
CA SER A 253 -14.72 10.36 -7.38
C SER A 253 -13.35 10.52 -6.77
N PHE A 254 -12.74 9.40 -6.37
CA PHE A 254 -11.44 9.38 -5.71
C PHE A 254 -10.52 8.33 -6.33
N ALA A 255 -9.24 8.70 -6.42
CA ALA A 255 -8.19 7.81 -6.91
C ALA A 255 -6.98 7.83 -5.97
N VAL A 256 -6.35 6.67 -5.79
CA VAL A 256 -5.06 6.56 -5.11
C VAL A 256 -3.99 7.18 -6.00
N PRO A 257 -3.18 8.15 -5.52
CA PRO A 257 -2.13 8.79 -6.30
C PRO A 257 -1.12 7.79 -6.87
N SER A 258 -0.68 8.02 -8.10
CA SER A 258 0.25 7.12 -8.80
C SER A 258 1.58 6.93 -8.08
N ASN A 259 2.14 7.96 -7.44
CA ASN A 259 3.39 7.85 -6.68
C ASN A 259 3.25 6.89 -5.50
N ILE A 260 2.11 6.95 -4.79
CA ILE A 260 1.80 6.04 -3.68
C ILE A 260 1.61 4.61 -4.20
N ALA A 261 0.78 4.43 -5.25
CA ALA A 261 0.54 3.12 -5.85
C ALA A 261 1.85 2.48 -6.33
N ARG A 262 2.69 3.23 -7.05
CA ARG A 262 4.00 2.78 -7.52
C ARG A 262 4.91 2.33 -6.38
N LYS A 263 5.01 3.13 -5.32
CA LYS A 263 5.82 2.79 -4.15
C LYS A 263 5.33 1.50 -3.49
N ILE A 264 4.01 1.33 -3.32
CA ILE A 264 3.40 0.12 -2.77
C ILE A 264 3.74 -1.10 -3.62
N ILE A 265 3.59 -0.98 -4.95
CA ILE A 265 3.92 -2.05 -5.91
C ILE A 265 5.39 -2.45 -5.79
N GLN A 266 6.30 -1.46 -5.81
CA GLN A 266 7.74 -1.70 -5.68
C GLN A 266 8.09 -2.39 -4.36
N ASP A 267 7.49 -1.96 -3.26
CA ASP A 267 7.72 -2.58 -1.95
C ASP A 267 7.21 -4.03 -1.89
N ILE A 268 6.00 -4.28 -2.43
CA ILE A 268 5.45 -5.64 -2.50
C ILE A 268 6.37 -6.56 -3.30
N MET A 269 6.90 -6.09 -4.42
CA MET A 269 7.80 -6.87 -5.27
C MET A 269 9.15 -7.13 -4.62
N GLU A 270 9.72 -6.13 -3.92
CA GLU A 270 11.06 -6.20 -3.34
C GLU A 270 11.06 -6.91 -1.97
N PHE A 271 10.06 -6.65 -1.14
CA PHE A 271 10.02 -7.08 0.26
C PHE A 271 8.86 -8.01 0.60
N GLY A 272 7.93 -8.24 -0.33
CA GLY A 272 6.70 -9.00 -0.09
C GLY A 272 5.65 -8.24 0.74
N ASN A 273 5.98 -7.06 1.26
CA ASN A 273 5.09 -6.20 2.03
C ASN A 273 5.48 -4.73 1.93
N VAL A 274 4.54 -3.83 2.22
CA VAL A 274 4.76 -2.39 2.14
C VAL A 274 5.64 -1.89 3.27
N GLN A 275 6.72 -1.19 2.91
CA GLN A 275 7.64 -0.56 3.84
C GLN A 275 7.17 0.86 4.16
N ARG A 276 6.84 1.15 5.42
CA ARG A 276 6.36 2.49 5.84
C ARG A 276 7.38 3.18 6.72
N GLY A 277 7.86 4.33 6.23
CA GLY A 277 8.64 5.26 7.04
C GLY A 277 7.72 6.04 7.98
N ILE A 278 8.20 6.35 9.17
CA ILE A 278 7.54 7.27 10.10
C ILE A 278 8.50 8.37 10.53
N LEU A 279 7.94 9.57 10.69
CA LEU A 279 8.67 10.74 11.19
C LEU A 279 8.91 10.63 12.71
N GLY A 280 7.91 10.09 13.42
CA GLY A 280 7.93 9.90 14.86
C GLY A 280 7.47 11.11 15.65
N VAL A 281 6.43 11.78 15.16
CA VAL A 281 5.75 12.89 15.83
C VAL A 281 4.27 12.55 16.05
N GLU A 282 3.73 13.05 17.14
CA GLU A 282 2.29 13.04 17.44
C GLU A 282 1.80 14.48 17.51
N GLY A 283 0.63 14.75 16.95
CA GLY A 283 0.14 16.11 16.90
C GLY A 283 -1.20 16.24 16.20
N GLY A 284 -1.45 17.39 15.60
CA GLY A 284 -2.69 17.64 14.89
C GLY A 284 -2.55 18.79 13.90
N GLU A 285 -3.52 18.85 13.02
CA GLU A 285 -3.68 19.93 12.06
C GLU A 285 -4.02 21.25 12.77
N LEU A 286 -3.47 22.32 12.27
CA LEU A 286 -3.86 23.66 12.69
C LEU A 286 -5.11 24.13 11.93
N ASN A 287 -5.98 24.78 12.67
CA ASN A 287 -7.11 25.53 12.17
C ASN A 287 -7.33 26.74 13.09
N ASN A 288 -8.27 27.59 12.75
CA ASN A 288 -8.51 28.81 13.53
C ASN A 288 -8.75 28.55 15.04
N ASN A 289 -9.44 27.45 15.39
CA ASN A 289 -9.72 27.13 16.79
C ASN A 289 -8.48 26.55 17.50
N ALA A 290 -7.81 25.58 16.88
CA ALA A 290 -6.56 25.01 17.41
C ALA A 290 -5.48 26.09 17.59
N SER A 291 -5.36 27.03 16.64
CA SER A 291 -4.39 28.14 16.71
C SER A 291 -4.65 29.05 17.90
N LYS A 292 -5.91 29.37 18.17
CA LYS A 292 -6.29 30.18 19.34
C LYS A 292 -6.00 29.45 20.64
N GLU A 293 -6.35 28.16 20.74
CA GLU A 293 -6.07 27.33 21.93
C GLU A 293 -4.58 27.19 22.21
N LEU A 294 -3.77 27.06 21.15
CA LEU A 294 -2.33 26.87 21.24
C LEU A 294 -1.56 28.18 21.32
N GLY A 295 -2.23 29.34 21.12
CA GLY A 295 -1.61 30.66 21.15
C GLY A 295 -0.64 30.91 19.99
N VAL A 296 -0.85 30.26 18.83
CA VAL A 296 -0.03 30.41 17.63
C VAL A 296 -0.74 31.26 16.57
N LYS A 297 0.02 31.90 15.68
CA LYS A 297 -0.54 32.77 14.62
C LYS A 297 -0.94 31.98 13.37
N GLN A 298 -0.31 30.82 13.15
CA GLN A 298 -0.51 30.01 11.98
C GLN A 298 -1.84 29.25 12.06
N THR A 299 -2.58 29.24 10.96
CA THR A 299 -3.86 28.51 10.83
C THR A 299 -3.77 27.32 9.89
N GLU A 300 -2.58 27.06 9.34
CA GLU A 300 -2.26 25.91 8.49
C GLU A 300 -0.97 25.24 9.00
N GLY A 301 -0.83 23.93 8.74
CA GLY A 301 0.34 23.14 9.12
C GLY A 301 0.03 22.10 10.18
N PHE A 302 1.03 21.31 10.51
CA PHE A 302 0.94 20.24 11.51
C PHE A 302 1.66 20.64 12.80
N TYR A 303 0.94 20.81 13.88
CA TYR A 303 1.47 21.17 15.20
C TYR A 303 1.94 19.92 15.95
N ILE A 304 3.20 19.89 16.38
CA ILE A 304 3.78 18.78 17.15
C ILE A 304 3.41 18.92 18.62
N LYS A 305 2.60 17.97 19.12
CA LYS A 305 2.26 17.84 20.54
C LYS A 305 3.30 17.03 21.30
N LYS A 306 3.90 16.02 20.62
CA LYS A 306 4.88 15.10 21.20
C LYS A 306 5.82 14.60 20.12
N VAL A 307 7.09 14.37 20.48
CA VAL A 307 8.09 13.68 19.66
C VAL A 307 8.39 12.35 20.32
N ASN A 308 8.37 11.26 19.53
CA ASN A 308 8.55 9.91 20.01
C ASN A 308 10.04 9.63 20.23
N LYS A 309 10.38 8.97 21.33
CA LYS A 309 11.77 8.61 21.66
C LYS A 309 12.37 7.69 20.58
N LYS A 310 13.66 7.86 20.33
CA LYS A 310 14.45 7.13 19.34
C LYS A 310 13.97 7.33 17.88
N SER A 311 13.04 8.25 17.63
CA SER A 311 12.55 8.56 16.29
C SER A 311 13.56 9.41 15.49
N GLY A 312 13.31 9.51 14.16
CA GLY A 312 14.05 10.43 13.31
C GLY A 312 13.83 11.89 13.70
N ALA A 313 12.60 12.24 14.08
CA ALA A 313 12.23 13.57 14.55
C ALA A 313 13.02 13.98 15.81
N GLU A 314 13.14 13.08 16.82
CA GLU A 314 13.92 13.35 18.02
C GLU A 314 15.40 13.57 17.67
N LYS A 315 15.99 12.68 16.85
CA LYS A 315 17.41 12.79 16.44
C LYS A 315 17.70 14.08 15.66
N ALA A 316 16.73 14.56 14.89
CA ALA A 316 16.83 15.81 14.14
C ALA A 316 16.55 17.07 14.98
N GLY A 317 16.16 16.92 16.25
CA GLY A 317 15.91 18.02 17.17
C GLY A 317 14.56 18.72 16.99
N LEU A 318 13.56 18.03 16.37
CA LEU A 318 12.18 18.48 16.41
C LEU A 318 11.64 18.40 17.84
N ALA A 319 10.77 19.32 18.22
CA ALA A 319 10.27 19.44 19.58
C ALA A 319 8.75 19.73 19.61
N LYS A 320 8.14 19.50 20.78
CA LYS A 320 6.78 19.98 21.04
C LYS A 320 6.70 21.49 20.80
N GLY A 321 5.67 21.94 20.12
CA GLY A 321 5.44 23.33 19.78
C GLY A 321 5.89 23.71 18.37
N ASP A 322 6.64 22.86 17.68
CA ASP A 322 6.98 23.09 16.27
C ASP A 322 5.74 22.95 15.39
N ILE A 323 5.68 23.74 14.34
CA ILE A 323 4.62 23.67 13.32
C ILE A 323 5.27 23.29 12.00
N ILE A 324 5.07 22.06 11.53
CA ILE A 324 5.57 21.60 10.24
C ILE A 324 4.73 22.26 9.15
N ILE A 325 5.40 22.92 8.20
CA ILE A 325 4.79 23.65 7.09
C ILE A 325 5.21 23.14 5.72
N GLN A 326 6.29 22.33 5.65
CA GLN A 326 6.78 21.79 4.38
C GLN A 326 7.62 20.53 4.63
N LEU A 327 7.51 19.55 3.73
CA LEU A 327 8.37 18.37 3.63
C LEU A 327 9.02 18.34 2.25
N ASP A 328 10.34 18.39 2.19
CA ASP A 328 11.12 18.64 0.97
C ASP A 328 10.58 19.87 0.20
N ASN A 329 9.95 19.65 -0.97
CA ASN A 329 9.35 20.71 -1.77
C ASN A 329 7.81 20.77 -1.64
N GLN A 330 7.20 19.86 -0.86
CA GLN A 330 5.75 19.79 -0.70
C GLN A 330 5.28 20.64 0.48
N LYS A 331 4.41 21.65 0.23
CA LYS A 331 3.72 22.42 1.29
C LYS A 331 2.85 21.47 2.11
N ILE A 332 2.83 21.66 3.41
CA ILE A 332 2.01 20.92 4.37
C ILE A 332 1.07 21.90 5.06
N ALA A 333 -0.19 21.89 4.67
CA ALA A 333 -1.25 22.65 5.29
C ALA A 333 -2.14 21.77 6.19
N THR A 334 -2.28 20.48 5.84
CA THR A 334 -3.17 19.52 6.52
C THR A 334 -2.41 18.29 7.03
N PHE A 335 -3.06 17.52 7.90
CA PHE A 335 -2.53 16.24 8.37
C PHE A 335 -2.45 15.20 7.25
N GLU A 336 -3.40 15.23 6.33
CA GLU A 336 -3.47 14.34 5.18
C GLU A 336 -2.31 14.58 4.21
N GLU A 337 -1.93 15.83 3.97
CA GLU A 337 -0.77 16.15 3.14
C GLU A 337 0.53 15.64 3.76
N LEU A 338 0.70 15.82 5.09
CA LEU A 338 1.86 15.31 5.81
C LEU A 338 1.95 13.78 5.70
N THR A 339 0.86 13.10 5.98
CA THR A 339 0.84 11.63 6.01
C THR A 339 0.95 11.02 4.62
N SER A 340 0.31 11.62 3.61
CA SER A 340 0.47 11.24 2.21
C SER A 340 1.92 11.27 1.79
N TYR A 341 2.59 12.39 2.07
CA TYR A 341 3.99 12.55 1.71
C TYR A 341 4.87 11.50 2.39
N ILE A 342 4.69 11.29 3.70
CA ILE A 342 5.45 10.29 4.45
C ILE A 342 5.17 8.87 3.96
N TYR A 343 3.94 8.56 3.52
CA TYR A 343 3.60 7.23 2.97
C TYR A 343 4.20 6.95 1.60
N SER A 344 4.57 7.99 0.85
CA SER A 344 5.34 7.82 -0.38
C SER A 344 6.82 7.49 -0.14
N LYS A 345 7.28 7.51 1.13
CA LYS A 345 8.67 7.30 1.53
C LYS A 345 8.88 5.96 2.22
N ARG A 346 10.12 5.49 2.19
CA ARG A 346 10.57 4.27 2.86
C ARG A 346 11.26 4.58 4.19
N PRO A 347 11.39 3.62 5.09
CA PRO A 347 12.34 3.70 6.20
C PRO A 347 13.76 3.98 5.67
N ASN A 348 14.52 4.79 6.39
CA ASN A 348 15.84 5.32 6.05
C ASN A 348 15.87 6.43 4.97
N ASP A 349 14.76 6.76 4.33
CA ASP A 349 14.70 7.96 3.50
C ASP A 349 14.92 9.20 4.39
N VAL A 350 15.62 10.20 3.83
CA VAL A 350 15.85 11.49 4.50
C VAL A 350 14.92 12.52 3.91
N VAL A 351 14.09 13.11 4.77
CA VAL A 351 13.12 14.17 4.42
C VAL A 351 13.57 15.49 5.05
N LYS A 352 13.63 16.55 4.27
CA LYS A 352 13.86 17.90 4.77
C LYS A 352 12.56 18.45 5.36
N VAL A 353 12.51 18.58 6.68
CA VAL A 353 11.34 19.11 7.40
C VAL A 353 11.54 20.58 7.64
N THR A 354 10.70 21.43 7.04
CA THR A 354 10.65 22.86 7.31
C THR A 354 9.51 23.13 8.29
N PHE A 355 9.84 23.80 9.36
CA PHE A 355 8.93 24.08 10.47
C PHE A 355 9.12 25.48 11.05
N ILE A 356 8.11 25.93 11.79
CA ILE A 356 8.15 27.19 12.54
C ILE A 356 8.34 26.87 14.01
N ARG A 357 9.36 27.49 14.63
CA ARG A 357 9.63 27.47 16.06
C ARG A 357 9.89 28.92 16.55
N ASN A 358 9.15 29.38 17.53
CA ASN A 358 9.29 30.77 18.07
C ASN A 358 9.28 31.78 16.94
N GLU A 359 8.32 31.70 16.02
CA GLU A 359 8.15 32.58 14.84
C GLU A 359 9.29 32.55 13.80
N LYS A 360 10.28 31.65 13.96
CA LYS A 360 11.39 31.47 13.03
C LYS A 360 11.18 30.21 12.18
N ILE A 361 11.39 30.35 10.87
CA ILE A 361 11.38 29.22 9.95
C ILE A 361 12.73 28.52 10.02
N MET A 362 12.70 27.23 10.22
CA MET A 362 13.87 26.36 10.31
C MET A 362 13.67 25.13 9.42
N THR A 363 14.75 24.56 8.92
CA THR A 363 14.72 23.31 8.13
C THR A 363 15.77 22.37 8.67
N VAL A 364 15.38 21.12 8.89
CA VAL A 364 16.28 20.03 9.34
C VAL A 364 16.06 18.77 8.50
N PRO A 365 17.11 18.00 8.20
CA PRO A 365 16.96 16.69 7.60
C PRO A 365 16.51 15.68 8.68
N VAL A 366 15.47 14.92 8.39
CA VAL A 366 14.95 13.86 9.28
C VAL A 366 15.01 12.54 8.56
N THR A 367 15.72 11.56 9.13
CA THR A 367 15.74 10.20 8.63
C THR A 367 14.50 9.47 9.15
N LEU A 368 13.66 8.97 8.24
CA LEU A 368 12.48 8.19 8.60
C LEU A 368 12.90 6.84 9.20
N ILE A 369 12.18 6.39 10.20
CA ILE A 369 12.42 5.09 10.82
C ILE A 369 11.29 4.11 10.43
N LYS A 370 11.59 2.82 10.48
CA LYS A 370 10.55 1.79 10.38
C LYS A 370 9.67 1.84 11.62
N ASN A 371 8.38 1.70 11.44
CA ASN A 371 7.47 1.58 12.59
C ASN A 371 7.61 0.18 13.20
N GLU A 372 8.65 -0.02 14.01
CA GLU A 372 8.87 -1.28 14.75
C GLU A 372 7.89 -1.43 15.93
N ASN A 373 7.22 -0.36 16.31
CA ASN A 373 6.36 -0.26 17.48
C ASN A 373 4.89 -0.04 17.12
N SER A 374 4.37 -0.76 16.14
CA SER A 374 2.91 -0.96 16.09
C SER A 374 2.54 -1.98 17.16
N ILE A 375 2.67 -1.57 18.42
CA ILE A 375 2.15 -2.34 19.55
C ILE A 375 0.68 -1.94 19.65
N SER A 376 -0.21 -2.85 19.30
CA SER A 376 -1.61 -2.77 19.67
C SER A 376 -1.77 -3.51 20.99
N ASP A 377 -2.20 -2.84 22.03
CA ASP A 377 -2.61 -3.51 23.28
C ASP A 377 -4.01 -4.07 23.07
N PHE A 378 -4.16 -5.36 23.24
CA PHE A 378 -5.43 -6.04 23.17
C PHE A 378 -5.61 -6.98 24.38
N LYS A 379 -6.51 -6.63 25.29
CA LYS A 379 -6.78 -7.38 26.53
C LYS A 379 -5.47 -7.73 27.28
N GLY A 380 -4.49 -6.84 27.25
CA GLY A 380 -3.18 -7.03 27.86
C GLY A 380 -2.21 -7.88 27.02
N LEU A 381 -2.53 -8.22 25.78
CA LEU A 381 -1.59 -8.75 24.81
C LEU A 381 -0.97 -7.60 24.03
N GLN A 382 0.35 -7.46 24.09
CA GLN A 382 1.06 -6.54 23.21
C GLN A 382 1.41 -7.25 21.89
N LEU A 383 0.88 -6.73 20.79
CA LEU A 383 0.98 -7.32 19.47
C LEU A 383 1.91 -6.51 18.58
N GLN A 384 2.73 -7.18 17.79
CA GLN A 384 3.62 -6.56 16.80
C GLN A 384 3.58 -7.31 15.48
N GLU A 385 3.99 -6.64 14.38
CA GLU A 385 4.13 -7.28 13.07
C GLU A 385 5.16 -8.41 13.10
N ILE A 386 4.91 -9.46 12.30
CA ILE A 386 5.87 -10.56 12.13
C ILE A 386 7.06 -10.11 11.28
N THR A 387 8.26 -10.51 11.71
CA THR A 387 9.50 -10.23 10.99
C THR A 387 9.74 -11.22 9.85
N ALA A 388 10.66 -10.91 8.94
CA ALA A 388 11.10 -11.85 7.90
C ALA A 388 11.62 -13.18 8.49
N SER A 389 12.31 -13.11 9.65
CA SER A 389 12.76 -14.28 10.40
C SER A 389 11.60 -15.11 10.94
N ASP A 390 10.53 -14.46 11.44
CA ASP A 390 9.34 -15.16 11.93
C ASP A 390 8.63 -15.86 10.75
N LYS A 391 8.49 -15.21 9.60
CA LYS A 391 7.91 -15.78 8.38
C LYS A 391 8.64 -17.04 7.92
N GLN A 392 9.95 -16.97 7.87
CA GLN A 392 10.80 -18.11 7.50
C GLN A 392 10.72 -19.25 8.53
N ARG A 393 10.80 -18.91 9.83
CA ARG A 393 10.80 -19.90 10.91
C ARG A 393 9.52 -20.72 10.97
N PHE A 394 8.37 -20.07 10.79
CA PHE A 394 7.05 -20.69 10.93
C PHE A 394 6.42 -21.06 9.58
N ASN A 395 7.12 -20.77 8.46
CA ASN A 395 6.65 -20.99 7.09
C ASN A 395 5.26 -20.36 6.85
N ILE A 396 5.09 -19.08 7.26
CA ILE A 396 3.87 -18.31 7.14
C ILE A 396 4.16 -16.94 6.53
N ASN A 397 3.18 -16.35 5.84
CA ASN A 397 3.31 -15.03 5.23
C ASN A 397 2.48 -13.94 5.93
N PHE A 398 1.67 -14.31 6.89
CA PHE A 398 0.74 -13.45 7.62
C PHE A 398 0.72 -13.82 9.10
N GLY A 399 0.12 -12.95 9.91
CA GLY A 399 -0.01 -13.15 11.35
C GLY A 399 0.54 -11.97 12.14
N VAL A 400 0.21 -11.92 13.43
CA VAL A 400 0.74 -10.94 14.38
C VAL A 400 1.42 -11.62 15.54
N LYS A 401 2.56 -11.10 15.94
CA LYS A 401 3.38 -11.68 17.01
C LYS A 401 3.00 -11.10 18.36
N VAL A 402 2.85 -11.94 19.35
CA VAL A 402 2.73 -11.52 20.75
C VAL A 402 4.12 -11.11 21.26
N SER A 403 4.32 -9.82 21.50
CA SER A 403 5.60 -9.27 21.98
C SER A 403 5.71 -9.27 23.49
N ASP A 404 4.59 -9.03 24.20
CA ASP A 404 4.53 -9.01 25.65
C ASP A 404 3.10 -9.30 26.12
N ILE A 405 2.93 -9.61 27.41
CA ILE A 405 1.65 -9.90 28.04
C ILE A 405 1.56 -9.14 29.35
N ASP A 406 0.55 -8.26 29.44
CA ASP A 406 0.15 -7.54 30.66
C ASP A 406 -1.30 -7.93 31.00
N ASN A 407 -1.50 -9.21 31.34
CA ASN A 407 -2.81 -9.76 31.70
C ASN A 407 -2.62 -10.83 32.78
N GLU A 408 -3.17 -10.59 33.98
CA GLU A 408 -3.03 -11.48 35.12
C GLU A 408 -3.48 -12.92 34.85
N LYS A 409 -4.56 -13.11 34.06
CA LYS A 409 -5.07 -14.45 33.71
C LYS A 409 -4.15 -15.20 32.76
N LEU A 410 -3.34 -14.50 31.97
CA LEU A 410 -2.45 -15.08 30.97
C LEU A 410 -1.00 -15.20 31.46
N ASN A 411 -0.65 -14.54 32.57
CA ASN A 411 0.72 -14.53 33.11
C ASN A 411 1.30 -15.93 33.34
N GLY A 412 0.45 -16.89 33.74
CA GLY A 412 0.85 -18.29 33.90
C GLY A 412 1.31 -18.96 32.59
N TYR A 413 0.85 -18.46 31.46
CA TYR A 413 1.13 -18.99 30.11
C TYR A 413 2.09 -18.09 29.31
N ALA A 414 2.53 -16.98 29.90
CA ALA A 414 3.33 -15.95 29.19
C ALA A 414 4.55 -16.52 28.48
N LYS A 415 5.26 -17.49 29.11
CA LYS A 415 6.46 -18.14 28.53
C LYS A 415 6.17 -18.87 27.21
N ASP A 416 4.99 -19.43 27.02
CA ASP A 416 4.60 -20.17 25.84
C ASP A 416 3.95 -19.26 24.79
N LEU A 417 3.29 -18.20 25.22
CA LEU A 417 2.55 -17.26 24.36
C LEU A 417 3.43 -16.15 23.80
N ILE A 418 4.33 -15.55 24.60
CA ILE A 418 5.23 -14.47 24.12
C ILE A 418 6.16 -15.00 23.03
N GLY A 419 6.11 -14.36 21.86
CA GLY A 419 6.83 -14.74 20.64
C GLY A 419 6.07 -15.78 19.80
N GLY A 420 4.88 -16.18 20.21
CA GLY A 420 3.92 -16.89 19.37
C GLY A 420 3.25 -15.94 18.36
N ILE A 421 2.64 -16.50 17.33
CA ILE A 421 2.03 -15.75 16.24
C ILE A 421 0.54 -16.07 16.18
N ILE A 422 -0.31 -15.05 16.34
CA ILE A 422 -1.75 -15.15 16.15
C ILE A 422 -2.02 -15.18 14.66
N ILE A 423 -2.73 -16.20 14.19
CA ILE A 423 -3.05 -16.43 12.79
C ILE A 423 -4.54 -16.24 12.50
N SER A 424 -5.41 -16.34 13.51
CA SER A 424 -6.84 -16.16 13.36
C SER A 424 -7.47 -15.62 14.64
N ILE A 425 -8.50 -14.79 14.51
CA ILE A 425 -9.34 -14.25 15.58
C ILE A 425 -10.79 -14.49 15.18
N ASP A 426 -11.57 -15.24 15.98
CA ASP A 426 -12.98 -15.62 15.71
C ASP A 426 -13.18 -16.15 14.28
N ASN A 427 -12.29 -17.06 13.84
CA ASN A 427 -12.24 -17.63 12.50
C ASN A 427 -11.94 -16.63 11.37
N GLN A 428 -11.61 -15.36 11.67
CA GLN A 428 -11.12 -14.39 10.71
C GLN A 428 -9.59 -14.38 10.72
N GLN A 429 -8.99 -14.37 9.55
CA GLN A 429 -7.55 -14.41 9.41
C GLN A 429 -6.89 -13.14 9.96
N ALA A 430 -5.95 -13.29 10.88
CA ALA A 430 -5.14 -12.20 11.44
C ALA A 430 -3.97 -11.90 10.49
N ILE A 431 -4.20 -11.14 9.42
CA ILE A 431 -3.21 -10.92 8.35
C ILE A 431 -2.04 -10.07 8.87
N ASP A 432 -2.36 -8.95 9.52
CA ASP A 432 -1.44 -7.94 10.04
C ASP A 432 -2.07 -7.23 11.26
N LEU A 433 -1.32 -6.34 11.89
CA LEU A 433 -1.83 -5.57 13.04
C LEU A 433 -3.08 -4.74 12.72
N GLU A 434 -3.19 -4.27 11.49
CA GLU A 434 -4.36 -3.49 11.09
C GLU A 434 -5.61 -4.34 11.00
N THR A 435 -5.51 -5.49 10.34
CA THR A 435 -6.61 -6.47 10.28
C THR A 435 -7.04 -6.88 11.68
N VAL A 436 -6.08 -7.16 12.56
CA VAL A 436 -6.34 -7.46 13.96
C VAL A 436 -7.02 -6.29 14.65
N SER A 437 -6.51 -5.07 14.54
CA SER A 437 -7.12 -3.87 15.13
C SER A 437 -8.56 -3.67 14.62
N LYS A 438 -8.82 -3.93 13.35
CA LYS A 438 -10.15 -3.81 12.74
C LYS A 438 -11.12 -4.89 13.26
N ILE A 439 -10.68 -6.13 13.39
CA ILE A 439 -11.49 -7.21 13.98
C ILE A 439 -11.84 -6.84 15.43
N LEU A 440 -10.88 -6.32 16.17
CA LEU A 440 -11.02 -6.00 17.58
C LEU A 440 -11.83 -4.73 17.86
N SER A 441 -11.78 -3.72 16.97
CA SER A 441 -12.57 -2.48 17.12
C SER A 441 -14.07 -2.71 17.00
N ASN A 442 -14.49 -3.83 16.42
CA ASN A 442 -15.89 -4.24 16.31
C ASN A 442 -16.36 -5.07 17.50
N LYS A 443 -15.54 -5.22 18.55
CA LYS A 443 -15.82 -6.02 19.74
C LYS A 443 -15.93 -5.15 20.98
N GLU A 444 -16.86 -5.50 21.89
CA GLU A 444 -16.92 -4.89 23.21
C GLU A 444 -15.86 -5.51 24.14
N ASN A 445 -15.46 -4.76 25.19
CA ASN A 445 -14.43 -5.23 26.12
C ASN A 445 -14.76 -6.55 26.83
N ASN A 446 -16.05 -6.88 26.94
CA ASN A 446 -16.55 -8.10 27.62
C ASN A 446 -16.79 -9.27 26.64
N ASP A 447 -16.64 -9.07 25.34
CA ASP A 447 -16.84 -10.14 24.38
C ASP A 447 -15.78 -11.23 24.54
N SER A 448 -16.22 -12.48 24.53
CA SER A 448 -15.32 -13.62 24.43
C SER A 448 -14.74 -13.70 23.03
N ILE A 449 -13.43 -13.86 22.91
CA ILE A 449 -12.70 -13.87 21.63
C ILE A 449 -11.87 -15.14 21.54
N GLN A 450 -12.06 -15.86 20.46
CA GLN A 450 -11.30 -17.06 20.15
C GLN A 450 -10.06 -16.68 19.31
N LEU A 451 -8.87 -16.94 19.85
CA LEU A 451 -7.60 -16.78 19.15
C LEU A 451 -7.08 -18.15 18.70
N GLU A 452 -6.62 -18.23 17.47
CA GLU A 452 -5.79 -19.35 16.99
C GLU A 452 -4.37 -18.83 16.76
N MET A 453 -3.39 -19.49 17.38
CA MET A 453 -2.01 -19.03 17.32
C MET A 453 -1.00 -20.17 17.20
N ILE A 454 0.13 -19.87 16.59
CA ILE A 454 1.31 -20.75 16.54
C ILE A 454 2.22 -20.38 17.71
N THR A 455 2.50 -21.33 18.59
CA THR A 455 3.43 -21.13 19.71
C THR A 455 4.89 -21.05 19.23
N LYS A 456 5.81 -20.62 20.09
CA LYS A 456 7.27 -20.66 19.80
C LYS A 456 7.77 -22.05 19.36
N LYS A 457 7.09 -23.11 19.77
CA LYS A 457 7.44 -24.50 19.42
C LYS A 457 6.82 -24.98 18.10
N GLY A 458 6.08 -24.09 17.41
CA GLY A 458 5.40 -24.41 16.14
C GLY A 458 4.06 -25.18 16.32
N GLN A 459 3.54 -25.28 17.53
CA GLN A 459 2.25 -25.93 17.79
C GLN A 459 1.13 -24.92 17.62
N ILE A 460 0.05 -25.33 16.96
CA ILE A 460 -1.17 -24.52 16.85
C ILE A 460 -2.02 -24.75 18.10
N ILE A 461 -2.37 -23.68 18.78
CA ILE A 461 -3.25 -23.70 19.95
C ILE A 461 -4.42 -22.73 19.73
N ARG A 462 -5.53 -23.00 20.40
CA ARG A 462 -6.70 -22.13 20.48
C ARG A 462 -6.87 -21.62 21.89
N LEU A 463 -7.06 -20.32 22.03
CA LEU A 463 -7.29 -19.63 23.30
C LEU A 463 -8.61 -18.89 23.22
N ILE A 464 -9.32 -18.81 24.35
CA ILE A 464 -10.51 -17.97 24.51
C ILE A 464 -10.16 -16.92 25.56
N LEU A 465 -10.29 -15.64 25.16
CA LEU A 465 -10.01 -14.47 26.01
C LEU A 465 -11.29 -13.79 26.44
#